data_e0126aa1348b3c4e1312b7199a0db5ce
#
_entry.id   e0126aa1348b3c4e1312b7199a0db5ce
#
_cell.length_a   1.000
_cell.length_b   1.000
_cell.length_c   1.000
_cell.angle_alpha   90.00
_cell.angle_beta   90.00
_cell.angle_gamma   90.00
#
_symmetry.space_group_name_H-M   'P 1'
#
loop_
_entity.id
_entity.type
_entity.pdbx_description
1 polymer ?
#
loop_
_entity_poly.entity_id
_entity_poly.type
_entity_poly.pdbx_seq_one_letter_code
_entity_poly.pdbx_strand_id
1 'polypeptide(L)'
;YRNDADLDINVLFDVPEEKREEERLRLSKKYLSAKNPDNIQGKLIPGTKHPVNYYFITDKKTYDDQNEKADAVYSIKGQKFIKRPEDFEFNPNLYMRDFQRQVDKIDILKGELKRDIIDYDELSELKPGEIKDLEKRTQNKLSEIEKSIQDLTDIGDKVDAERRAAFDKDMTPDEIKTYSIKNRLPANVVYKMLEKYHYLKLLKKCKKILDDG
;
A
#
# COMPACT_ATOMS: atom_id res chain seq x y z
N TYR A 1 -3.71 7.68 -14.81
CA TYR A 1 -2.42 6.96 -14.78
C TYR A 1 -1.33 7.89 -14.27
N ARG A 2 -0.48 7.41 -13.35
CA ARG A 2 0.73 8.13 -12.91
C ARG A 2 1.84 7.85 -13.93
N ASN A 3 2.72 8.84 -14.15
CA ASN A 3 3.87 8.71 -15.06
C ASN A 3 4.91 7.68 -14.55
N ASP A 4 4.72 7.15 -13.35
CA ASP A 4 5.59 6.18 -12.66
C ASP A 4 4.82 4.93 -12.20
N ALA A 5 3.61 4.69 -12.73
CA ALA A 5 2.85 3.48 -12.43
C ALA A 5 3.61 2.25 -12.91
N ASP A 6 3.59 1.20 -12.11
CA ASP A 6 4.18 -0.09 -12.46
C ASP A 6 3.37 -0.81 -13.55
N LEU A 7 4.07 -1.63 -14.31
CA LEU A 7 3.49 -2.56 -15.27
C LEU A 7 3.61 -3.97 -14.70
N ASP A 8 2.47 -4.61 -14.48
CA ASP A 8 2.42 -5.99 -14.01
C ASP A 8 2.40 -6.96 -15.18
N ILE A 9 3.36 -7.89 -15.21
CA ILE A 9 3.46 -8.95 -16.22
C ILE A 9 3.17 -10.30 -15.57
N ASN A 10 2.02 -10.88 -15.92
CA ASN A 10 1.61 -12.20 -15.51
C ASN A 10 2.13 -13.24 -16.50
N VAL A 11 2.94 -14.18 -16.02
CA VAL A 11 3.49 -15.29 -16.82
C VAL A 11 2.83 -16.59 -16.36
N LEU A 12 1.93 -17.11 -17.20
CA LEU A 12 1.32 -18.42 -16.98
C LEU A 12 2.19 -19.52 -17.55
N PHE A 13 2.48 -20.56 -16.76
CA PHE A 13 3.30 -21.71 -17.20
C PHE A 13 2.46 -22.79 -17.81
N ASP A 14 3.01 -23.38 -18.85
CA ASP A 14 2.51 -24.62 -19.46
C ASP A 14 3.41 -25.80 -19.03
N VAL A 15 3.28 -26.18 -17.77
CA VAL A 15 4.00 -27.31 -17.16
C VAL A 15 3.03 -28.25 -16.45
N PRO A 16 3.36 -29.55 -16.35
CA PRO A 16 2.55 -30.52 -15.60
C PRO A 16 2.26 -30.06 -14.18
N GLU A 17 1.07 -30.36 -13.69
CA GLU A 17 0.57 -29.84 -12.41
C GLU A 17 1.51 -30.16 -11.24
N GLU A 18 2.06 -31.35 -11.21
CA GLU A 18 2.98 -31.82 -10.17
C GLU A 18 4.31 -31.04 -10.12
N LYS A 19 4.67 -30.32 -11.20
CA LYS A 19 5.92 -29.53 -11.28
C LYS A 19 5.68 -28.02 -11.17
N ARG A 20 4.45 -27.57 -11.15
CA ARG A 20 4.12 -26.13 -11.22
C ARG A 20 4.74 -25.34 -10.08
N GLU A 21 4.59 -25.82 -8.85
CA GLU A 21 5.08 -25.07 -7.69
C GLU A 21 6.61 -25.07 -7.61
N GLU A 22 7.25 -26.20 -7.93
CA GLU A 22 8.71 -26.29 -8.00
C GLU A 22 9.26 -25.30 -9.04
N GLU A 23 8.67 -25.28 -10.22
CA GLU A 23 9.09 -24.39 -11.31
C GLU A 23 8.84 -22.92 -10.97
N ARG A 24 7.71 -22.59 -10.35
CA ARG A 24 7.42 -21.25 -9.85
C ARG A 24 8.47 -20.76 -8.85
N LEU A 25 8.82 -21.61 -7.88
CA LEU A 25 9.83 -21.28 -6.87
C LEU A 25 11.22 -21.12 -7.52
N ARG A 26 11.58 -22.00 -8.45
CA ARG A 26 12.84 -21.95 -9.18
C ARG A 26 12.99 -20.63 -9.95
N LEU A 27 11.94 -20.24 -10.70
CA LEU A 27 11.95 -19.00 -11.49
C LEU A 27 11.90 -17.77 -10.61
N SER A 28 11.09 -17.77 -9.55
CA SER A 28 11.03 -16.68 -8.57
C SER A 28 12.40 -16.46 -7.91
N LYS A 29 13.08 -17.53 -7.50
CA LYS A 29 14.43 -17.45 -6.92
C LYS A 29 15.44 -16.91 -7.93
N LYS A 30 15.34 -17.32 -9.19
CA LYS A 30 16.26 -16.89 -10.25
C LYS A 30 16.03 -15.44 -10.69
N TYR A 31 14.79 -15.05 -10.91
CA TYR A 31 14.48 -13.79 -11.59
C TYR A 31 13.87 -12.71 -10.72
N LEU A 32 13.29 -13.05 -9.55
CA LEU A 32 12.62 -12.06 -8.69
C LEU A 32 13.39 -11.78 -7.39
N SER A 33 14.42 -12.57 -7.06
CA SER A 33 15.21 -12.36 -5.84
C SER A 33 16.16 -11.19 -6.01
N ALA A 34 16.07 -10.19 -5.12
CA ALA A 34 16.99 -9.04 -5.10
C ALA A 34 18.47 -9.43 -4.93
N LYS A 35 18.77 -10.63 -4.42
CA LYS A 35 20.13 -11.14 -4.24
C LYS A 35 20.73 -11.74 -5.52
N ASN A 36 19.92 -11.93 -6.57
CA ASN A 36 20.40 -12.54 -7.81
C ASN A 36 20.74 -11.44 -8.84
N PRO A 37 21.91 -11.49 -9.51
CA PRO A 37 22.28 -10.54 -10.56
C PRO A 37 21.31 -10.57 -11.76
N ASP A 38 20.64 -11.70 -12.01
CA ASP A 38 19.65 -11.88 -13.07
C ASP A 38 18.25 -11.31 -12.69
N ASN A 39 18.12 -10.67 -11.52
CA ASN A 39 16.86 -10.11 -11.07
C ASN A 39 16.29 -9.12 -12.08
N ILE A 40 15.04 -9.34 -12.50
CA ILE A 40 14.29 -8.51 -13.43
C ILE A 40 13.19 -7.68 -12.76
N GLN A 41 12.89 -7.96 -11.46
CA GLN A 41 11.81 -7.31 -10.72
C GLN A 41 12.11 -5.82 -10.50
N GLY A 42 11.14 -4.98 -10.77
CA GLY A 42 11.22 -3.53 -10.55
C GLY A 42 12.17 -2.78 -11.49
N LYS A 43 12.71 -3.42 -12.54
CA LYS A 43 13.52 -2.73 -13.54
C LYS A 43 12.64 -1.82 -14.39
N LEU A 44 13.16 -0.64 -14.72
CA LEU A 44 12.42 0.32 -15.53
C LEU A 44 12.35 -0.13 -17.01
N ILE A 45 11.23 0.13 -17.65
CA ILE A 45 11.11 0.04 -19.11
C ILE A 45 12.05 1.10 -19.71
N PRO A 46 12.94 0.74 -20.64
CA PRO A 46 13.88 1.69 -21.23
C PRO A 46 13.18 2.94 -21.79
N GLY A 47 13.69 4.11 -21.41
CA GLY A 47 13.13 5.40 -21.82
C GLY A 47 11.90 5.85 -21.03
N THR A 48 11.50 5.15 -19.99
CA THR A 48 10.35 5.47 -19.13
C THR A 48 10.70 5.49 -17.66
N LYS A 49 9.71 5.88 -16.81
CA LYS A 49 9.78 5.78 -15.34
C LYS A 49 8.94 4.62 -14.81
N HIS A 50 8.45 3.75 -15.69
CA HIS A 50 7.58 2.63 -15.32
C HIS A 50 8.39 1.42 -14.91
N PRO A 51 8.35 0.98 -13.64
CA PRO A 51 8.95 -0.28 -13.24
C PRO A 51 8.08 -1.45 -13.72
N VAL A 52 8.71 -2.58 -14.00
CA VAL A 52 8.03 -3.81 -14.38
C VAL A 52 8.06 -4.80 -13.24
N ASN A 53 6.89 -5.30 -12.85
CA ASN A 53 6.74 -6.38 -11.90
C ASN A 53 6.33 -7.65 -12.63
N TYR A 54 6.98 -8.77 -12.32
CA TYR A 54 6.69 -10.07 -12.90
C TYR A 54 6.03 -10.97 -11.87
N TYR A 55 4.97 -11.67 -12.30
CA TYR A 55 4.25 -12.64 -11.50
C TYR A 55 4.24 -13.99 -12.22
N PHE A 56 4.81 -14.99 -11.59
CA PHE A 56 4.80 -16.36 -12.09
C PHE A 56 3.57 -17.08 -11.57
N ILE A 57 2.64 -17.40 -12.47
CA ILE A 57 1.34 -18.00 -12.16
C ILE A 57 1.34 -19.44 -12.64
N THR A 58 0.93 -20.35 -11.77
CA THR A 58 0.99 -21.80 -12.03
C THR A 58 -0.35 -22.40 -12.41
N ASP A 59 -1.44 -21.68 -12.19
CA ASP A 59 -2.78 -22.17 -12.49
C ASP A 59 -3.62 -21.14 -13.24
N LYS A 60 -4.48 -21.67 -14.09
CA LYS A 60 -5.31 -20.87 -14.96
C LYS A 60 -6.35 -20.06 -14.20
N LYS A 61 -6.86 -20.55 -13.08
CA LYS A 61 -7.88 -19.86 -12.28
C LYS A 61 -7.31 -18.57 -11.72
N THR A 62 -6.14 -18.62 -11.04
CA THR A 62 -5.45 -17.43 -10.53
C THR A 62 -5.14 -16.44 -11.66
N TYR A 63 -4.73 -16.94 -12.84
CA TYR A 63 -4.47 -16.09 -14.01
C TYR A 63 -5.74 -15.38 -14.49
N ASP A 64 -6.84 -16.10 -14.62
CA ASP A 64 -8.13 -15.55 -15.07
C ASP A 64 -8.68 -14.55 -14.04
N ASP A 65 -8.62 -14.87 -12.73
CA ASP A 65 -9.05 -13.99 -11.65
C ASP A 65 -8.26 -12.67 -11.61
N GLN A 66 -6.95 -12.70 -11.87
CA GLN A 66 -6.13 -11.49 -11.94
C GLN A 66 -6.46 -10.65 -13.17
N ASN A 67 -6.68 -11.28 -14.32
CA ASN A 67 -7.07 -10.59 -15.54
C ASN A 67 -8.46 -9.95 -15.44
N GLU A 68 -9.39 -10.60 -14.73
CA GLU A 68 -10.72 -10.04 -14.49
C GLU A 68 -10.66 -8.77 -13.63
N LYS A 69 -9.79 -8.75 -12.62
CA LYS A 69 -9.60 -7.61 -11.69
C LYS A 69 -8.82 -6.45 -12.31
N ALA A 70 -8.08 -6.68 -13.40
CA ALA A 70 -7.27 -5.65 -14.05
C ALA A 70 -8.13 -4.65 -14.83
N ASP A 71 -7.71 -3.38 -14.90
CA ASP A 71 -8.35 -2.34 -15.70
C ASP A 71 -8.23 -2.60 -17.20
N ALA A 72 -7.08 -3.13 -17.61
CA ALA A 72 -6.80 -3.53 -18.98
C ALA A 72 -5.85 -4.71 -19.00
N VAL A 73 -5.98 -5.58 -19.99
CA VAL A 73 -5.10 -6.74 -20.16
C VAL A 73 -4.66 -6.81 -21.62
N TYR A 74 -3.34 -6.80 -21.82
CA TYR A 74 -2.73 -6.96 -23.13
C TYR A 74 -1.96 -8.28 -23.20
N SER A 75 -2.28 -9.12 -24.18
CA SER A 75 -1.52 -10.34 -24.45
C SER A 75 -0.26 -10.03 -25.25
N ILE A 76 0.91 -10.17 -24.63
CA ILE A 76 2.20 -10.01 -25.32
C ILE A 76 2.35 -11.08 -26.39
N LYS A 77 2.02 -12.35 -26.08
CA LYS A 77 2.08 -13.47 -27.05
C LYS A 77 1.10 -13.28 -28.22
N GLY A 78 -0.11 -12.83 -27.93
CA GLY A 78 -1.15 -12.61 -28.95
C GLY A 78 -1.10 -11.25 -29.63
N GLN A 79 -0.26 -10.34 -29.15
CA GLN A 79 -0.12 -8.95 -29.62
C GLN A 79 -1.45 -8.20 -29.73
N LYS A 80 -2.36 -8.42 -28.76
CA LYS A 80 -3.69 -7.81 -28.75
C LYS A 80 -4.21 -7.59 -27.35
N PHE A 81 -5.12 -6.66 -27.20
CA PHE A 81 -5.88 -6.52 -25.97
C PHE A 81 -6.84 -7.70 -25.78
N ILE A 82 -6.77 -8.36 -24.61
CA ILE A 82 -7.77 -9.32 -24.12
C ILE A 82 -8.92 -8.53 -23.48
N LYS A 83 -8.57 -7.51 -22.69
CA LYS A 83 -9.49 -6.56 -22.08
C LYS A 83 -8.99 -5.15 -22.35
N ARG A 84 -9.78 -4.34 -23.05
CA ARG A 84 -9.45 -2.94 -23.31
C ARG A 84 -9.76 -2.11 -22.08
N PRO A 85 -8.97 -1.05 -21.80
CA PRO A 85 -9.35 -0.10 -20.79
C PRO A 85 -10.69 0.54 -21.17
N GLU A 86 -11.58 0.68 -20.19
CA GLU A 86 -12.80 1.44 -20.41
C GLU A 86 -12.49 2.93 -20.40
N ASP A 87 -13.19 3.70 -21.25
CA ASP A 87 -13.22 5.15 -21.17
C ASP A 87 -13.95 5.54 -19.87
N PHE A 88 -13.18 5.91 -18.87
CA PHE A 88 -13.71 6.30 -17.58
C PHE A 88 -13.23 7.72 -17.25
N GLU A 89 -14.19 8.63 -17.11
CA GLU A 89 -13.91 9.96 -16.61
C GLU A 89 -13.72 9.91 -15.09
N PHE A 90 -12.48 10.12 -14.62
CA PHE A 90 -12.17 10.13 -13.21
C PHE A 90 -12.75 11.37 -12.54
N ASN A 91 -13.74 11.16 -11.66
CA ASN A 91 -14.32 12.22 -10.85
C ASN A 91 -13.65 12.24 -9.45
N PRO A 92 -12.71 13.16 -9.18
CA PRO A 92 -12.02 13.22 -7.89
C PRO A 92 -12.96 13.54 -6.72
N ASN A 93 -14.08 14.21 -6.96
CA ASN A 93 -15.03 14.60 -5.92
C ASN A 93 -15.66 13.40 -5.20
N LEU A 94 -15.72 12.23 -5.85
CA LEU A 94 -16.19 10.99 -5.23
C LEU A 94 -15.32 10.53 -4.06
N TYR A 95 -14.05 10.96 -4.02
CA TYR A 95 -13.03 10.46 -3.10
C TYR A 95 -12.50 11.52 -2.14
N MET A 96 -12.59 12.80 -2.51
CA MET A 96 -11.94 13.90 -1.78
C MET A 96 -12.41 14.00 -0.33
N ARG A 97 -13.70 13.80 -0.06
CA ARG A 97 -14.23 13.87 1.31
C ARG A 97 -13.61 12.79 2.21
N ASP A 98 -13.52 11.57 1.72
CA ASP A 98 -12.99 10.45 2.49
C ASP A 98 -11.46 10.55 2.63
N PHE A 99 -10.78 10.98 1.58
CA PHE A 99 -9.35 11.27 1.62
C PHE A 99 -9.04 12.38 2.64
N GLN A 100 -9.74 13.53 2.57
CA GLN A 100 -9.50 14.65 3.48
C GLN A 100 -9.75 14.25 4.94
N ARG A 101 -10.81 13.48 5.21
CA ARG A 101 -11.08 12.96 6.55
C ARG A 101 -9.95 12.10 7.11
N GLN A 102 -9.28 11.30 6.28
CA GLN A 102 -8.11 10.52 6.71
C GLN A 102 -6.89 11.42 6.93
N VAL A 103 -6.65 12.35 6.02
CA VAL A 103 -5.55 13.32 6.12
C VAL A 103 -5.66 14.15 7.39
N ASP A 104 -6.83 14.72 7.68
CA ASP A 104 -7.07 15.54 8.86
C ASP A 104 -6.75 14.78 10.16
N LYS A 105 -7.19 13.51 10.25
CA LYS A 105 -6.88 12.66 11.42
C LYS A 105 -5.38 12.42 11.57
N ILE A 106 -4.71 12.07 10.47
CA ILE A 106 -3.27 11.80 10.49
C ILE A 106 -2.48 13.06 10.83
N ASP A 107 -2.83 14.20 10.27
CA ASP A 107 -2.12 15.45 10.51
C ASP A 107 -2.31 15.98 11.94
N ILE A 108 -3.50 15.79 12.54
CA ILE A 108 -3.74 16.10 13.96
C ILE A 108 -2.82 15.24 14.84
N LEU A 109 -2.87 13.92 14.71
CA LEU A 109 -2.05 13.00 15.52
C LEU A 109 -0.55 13.20 15.30
N LYS A 110 -0.13 13.45 14.07
CA LYS A 110 1.26 13.79 13.75
C LYS A 110 1.70 15.09 14.42
N GLY A 111 0.81 16.09 14.49
CA GLY A 111 1.06 17.36 15.16
C GLY A 111 1.17 17.17 16.68
N GLU A 112 0.32 16.34 17.29
CA GLU A 112 0.37 15.97 18.71
C GLU A 112 1.66 15.22 19.01
N LEU A 113 1.96 14.15 18.28
CA LEU A 113 3.19 13.38 18.44
C LEU A 113 4.44 14.25 18.35
N LYS A 114 4.49 15.20 17.41
CA LYS A 114 5.64 16.11 17.30
C LYS A 114 5.81 16.98 18.52
N ARG A 115 4.71 17.52 19.08
CA ARG A 115 4.76 18.34 20.32
C ARG A 115 5.20 17.49 21.51
N ASP A 116 4.63 16.30 21.65
CA ASP A 116 4.94 15.39 22.75
C ASP A 116 6.41 14.94 22.76
N ILE A 117 7.01 14.74 21.58
CA ILE A 117 8.45 14.47 21.46
C ILE A 117 9.27 15.66 21.93
N ILE A 118 8.93 16.89 21.51
CA ILE A 118 9.64 18.11 21.93
C ILE A 118 9.54 18.27 23.46
N ASP A 119 8.34 18.15 24.02
CA ASP A 119 8.10 18.26 25.45
C ASP A 119 8.88 17.17 26.24
N TYR A 120 8.95 15.95 25.71
CA TYR A 120 9.71 14.86 26.30
C TYR A 120 11.21 15.14 26.30
N ASP A 121 11.75 15.63 25.18
CA ASP A 121 13.17 15.99 25.05
C ASP A 121 13.54 17.10 26.05
N GLU A 122 12.72 18.16 26.15
CA GLU A 122 12.91 19.24 27.11
C GLU A 122 12.88 18.75 28.57
N LEU A 123 11.93 17.86 28.94
CA LEU A 123 11.86 17.28 30.26
C LEU A 123 13.06 16.37 30.57
N SER A 124 13.58 15.67 29.57
CA SER A 124 14.69 14.74 29.70
C SER A 124 16.05 15.43 29.93
N GLU A 125 16.17 16.71 29.52
CA GLU A 125 17.37 17.53 29.74
C GLU A 125 17.45 18.12 31.14
N LEU A 126 16.34 18.14 31.92
CA LEU A 126 16.28 18.71 33.26
C LEU A 126 16.92 17.78 34.31
N LYS A 127 17.53 18.39 35.36
CA LYS A 127 18.11 17.65 36.47
C LYS A 127 17.04 17.31 37.52
N PRO A 128 17.22 16.20 38.23
CA PRO A 128 16.35 15.87 39.35
C PRO A 128 16.29 17.04 40.35
N GLY A 129 15.06 17.48 40.68
CA GLY A 129 14.81 18.59 41.63
C GLY A 129 14.60 19.95 40.97
N GLU A 130 14.87 20.15 39.67
CA GLU A 130 14.61 21.43 38.98
C GLU A 130 13.11 21.70 38.84
N ILE A 131 12.30 20.65 38.66
CA ILE A 131 10.85 20.74 38.74
C ILE A 131 10.27 19.66 39.61
N LYS A 132 9.11 19.95 40.19
CA LYS A 132 8.36 18.96 40.99
C LYS A 132 7.84 17.83 40.07
N ASP A 133 7.97 16.60 40.55
CA ASP A 133 7.46 15.40 39.92
C ASP A 133 8.01 15.19 38.47
N LEU A 134 9.28 15.58 38.23
CA LEU A 134 9.93 15.48 36.91
C LEU A 134 9.80 14.08 36.30
N GLU A 135 10.15 13.04 37.07
CA GLU A 135 10.08 11.64 36.59
C GLU A 135 8.67 11.24 36.14
N LYS A 136 7.66 11.61 36.96
CA LYS A 136 6.25 11.35 36.60
C LYS A 136 5.82 12.07 35.35
N ARG A 137 6.26 13.33 35.16
CA ARG A 137 5.93 14.12 33.95
C ARG A 137 6.58 13.51 32.72
N THR A 138 7.84 13.13 32.79
CA THR A 138 8.57 12.49 31.71
C THR A 138 7.91 11.15 31.32
N GLN A 139 7.54 10.34 32.34
CA GLN A 139 6.84 9.07 32.09
C GLN A 139 5.45 9.26 31.44
N ASN A 140 4.69 10.26 31.90
CA ASN A 140 3.39 10.58 31.26
C ASN A 140 3.57 10.99 29.80
N LYS A 141 4.59 11.82 29.51
CA LYS A 141 4.85 12.28 28.14
C LYS A 141 5.28 11.12 27.24
N LEU A 142 6.08 10.18 27.75
CA LEU A 142 6.42 8.96 27.01
C LEU A 142 5.16 8.14 26.68
N SER A 143 4.24 7.99 27.64
CA SER A 143 2.98 7.27 27.39
C SER A 143 2.08 7.98 26.37
N GLU A 144 2.09 9.32 26.30
CA GLU A 144 1.37 10.09 25.27
C GLU A 144 1.99 9.86 23.88
N ILE A 145 3.32 9.82 23.78
CA ILE A 145 4.04 9.49 22.54
C ILE A 145 3.68 8.08 22.06
N GLU A 146 3.77 7.08 22.94
CA GLU A 146 3.42 5.69 22.63
C GLU A 146 1.99 5.57 22.12
N LYS A 147 1.04 6.25 22.79
CA LYS A 147 -0.36 6.29 22.38
C LYS A 147 -0.53 6.90 21.00
N SER A 148 0.10 8.03 20.72
CA SER A 148 0.00 8.70 19.40
C SER A 148 0.57 7.82 18.28
N ILE A 149 1.65 7.07 18.54
CA ILE A 149 2.22 6.10 17.59
C ILE A 149 1.26 4.94 17.36
N GLN A 150 0.60 4.43 18.42
CA GLN A 150 -0.41 3.37 18.31
C GLN A 150 -1.61 3.85 17.48
N ASP A 151 -2.16 5.03 17.79
CA ASP A 151 -3.31 5.59 17.07
C ASP A 151 -3.01 5.80 15.58
N LEU A 152 -1.81 6.25 15.22
CA LEU A 152 -1.35 6.34 13.83
C LEU A 152 -1.22 4.96 13.17
N THR A 153 -0.72 3.97 13.90
CA THR A 153 -0.60 2.58 13.41
C THR A 153 -1.98 1.99 13.14
N ASP A 154 -2.94 2.19 14.03
CA ASP A 154 -4.32 1.71 13.90
C ASP A 154 -5.01 2.31 12.66
N ILE A 155 -4.76 3.59 12.36
CA ILE A 155 -5.24 4.20 11.11
C ILE A 155 -4.65 3.48 9.90
N GLY A 156 -3.36 3.18 9.90
CA GLY A 156 -2.68 2.47 8.81
C GLY A 156 -3.24 1.08 8.59
N ASP A 157 -3.39 0.31 9.67
CA ASP A 157 -3.93 -1.05 9.62
C ASP A 157 -5.40 -1.06 9.16
N LYS A 158 -6.20 -0.10 9.60
CA LYS A 158 -7.60 0.07 9.17
C LYS A 158 -7.70 0.38 7.68
N VAL A 159 -6.91 1.32 7.17
CA VAL A 159 -6.91 1.70 5.75
C VAL A 159 -6.47 0.51 4.88
N ASP A 160 -5.50 -0.27 5.33
CA ASP A 160 -5.04 -1.48 4.62
C ASP A 160 -6.10 -2.59 4.65
N ALA A 161 -6.77 -2.80 5.79
CA ALA A 161 -7.85 -3.76 5.92
C ALA A 161 -9.07 -3.40 5.05
N GLU A 162 -9.49 -2.13 5.04
CA GLU A 162 -10.58 -1.64 4.18
C GLU A 162 -10.29 -1.86 2.71
N ARG A 163 -9.04 -1.62 2.29
CA ARG A 163 -8.59 -1.87 0.92
C ARG A 163 -8.68 -3.36 0.56
N ARG A 164 -8.18 -4.25 1.42
CA ARG A 164 -8.24 -5.71 1.19
C ARG A 164 -9.68 -6.18 1.09
N ALA A 165 -10.53 -5.78 2.04
CA ALA A 165 -11.94 -6.11 2.03
C ALA A 165 -12.66 -5.65 0.74
N ALA A 166 -12.28 -4.50 0.18
CA ALA A 166 -12.83 -4.00 -1.08
C ALA A 166 -12.48 -4.89 -2.29
N PHE A 167 -11.34 -5.60 -2.25
CA PHE A 167 -11.00 -6.57 -3.30
C PHE A 167 -11.64 -7.95 -3.08
N ASP A 168 -11.87 -8.34 -1.84
CA ASP A 168 -12.37 -9.68 -1.51
C ASP A 168 -13.89 -9.81 -1.72
N LYS A 169 -14.65 -8.74 -1.55
CA LYS A 169 -16.11 -8.73 -1.75
C LYS A 169 -16.50 -8.46 -3.22
N ASP A 170 -17.66 -8.96 -3.64
CA ASP A 170 -18.26 -8.56 -4.90
C ASP A 170 -18.81 -7.14 -4.82
N MET A 171 -18.76 -6.42 -5.95
CA MET A 171 -19.34 -5.08 -6.06
C MET A 171 -20.85 -5.18 -6.14
N THR A 172 -21.53 -4.27 -5.43
CA THR A 172 -22.98 -4.10 -5.57
C THR A 172 -23.34 -3.46 -6.93
N PRO A 173 -24.58 -3.60 -7.43
CA PRO A 173 -25.01 -2.93 -8.65
C PRO A 173 -24.77 -1.41 -8.67
N ASP A 174 -24.98 -0.75 -7.51
CA ASP A 174 -24.73 0.69 -7.38
C ASP A 174 -23.23 1.03 -7.41
N GLU A 175 -22.39 0.19 -6.80
CA GLU A 175 -20.93 0.32 -6.88
C GLU A 175 -20.43 0.12 -8.32
N ILE A 176 -20.97 -0.88 -9.04
CA ILE A 176 -20.63 -1.11 -10.46
C ILE A 176 -21.03 0.10 -11.30
N LYS A 177 -22.23 0.63 -11.10
CA LYS A 177 -22.71 1.81 -11.83
C LYS A 177 -21.86 3.05 -11.58
N THR A 178 -21.38 3.23 -10.33
CA THR A 178 -20.65 4.44 -9.92
C THR A 178 -19.16 4.34 -10.20
N TYR A 179 -18.56 3.18 -9.97
CA TYR A 179 -17.10 2.99 -9.97
C TYR A 179 -16.60 2.08 -11.10
N SER A 180 -17.46 1.35 -11.77
CA SER A 180 -17.21 0.36 -12.82
C SER A 180 -16.41 -0.87 -12.38
N ILE A 181 -15.33 -0.69 -11.63
CA ILE A 181 -14.40 -1.77 -11.22
C ILE A 181 -13.91 -1.58 -9.79
N LYS A 182 -13.46 -2.68 -9.16
CA LYS A 182 -12.96 -2.70 -7.76
C LYS A 182 -11.81 -1.72 -7.52
N ASN A 183 -10.90 -1.54 -8.47
CA ASN A 183 -9.78 -0.60 -8.34
C ASN A 183 -10.21 0.86 -8.14
N ARG A 184 -11.43 1.20 -8.53
CA ARG A 184 -12.01 2.55 -8.40
C ARG A 184 -12.90 2.70 -7.17
N LEU A 185 -13.07 1.66 -6.35
CA LEU A 185 -13.77 1.77 -5.07
C LEU A 185 -13.06 2.77 -4.15
N PRO A 186 -13.80 3.52 -3.31
CA PRO A 186 -13.24 4.55 -2.44
C PRO A 186 -12.06 4.08 -1.60
N ALA A 187 -12.13 2.89 -1.00
CA ALA A 187 -11.04 2.34 -0.19
C ALA A 187 -9.73 2.21 -0.99
N ASN A 188 -9.80 1.78 -2.27
CA ASN A 188 -8.63 1.63 -3.13
C ASN A 188 -8.06 2.98 -3.58
N VAL A 189 -8.93 3.90 -4.00
CA VAL A 189 -8.49 5.22 -4.47
C VAL A 189 -7.92 6.06 -3.33
N VAL A 190 -8.58 6.10 -2.17
CA VAL A 190 -8.10 6.81 -0.97
C VAL A 190 -6.76 6.25 -0.53
N TYR A 191 -6.60 4.92 -0.50
CA TYR A 191 -5.30 4.29 -0.21
C TYR A 191 -4.20 4.79 -1.15
N LYS A 192 -4.46 4.80 -2.47
CA LYS A 192 -3.50 5.28 -3.47
C LYS A 192 -3.20 6.78 -3.35
N MET A 193 -4.17 7.59 -2.94
CA MET A 193 -3.96 9.00 -2.64
C MET A 193 -3.07 9.19 -1.41
N LEU A 194 -3.32 8.45 -0.31
CA LEU A 194 -2.47 8.47 0.88
C LEU A 194 -1.04 8.01 0.56
N GLU A 195 -0.88 7.00 -0.31
CA GLU A 195 0.43 6.56 -0.80
C GLU A 195 1.14 7.66 -1.59
N LYS A 196 0.46 8.29 -2.56
CA LYS A 196 0.99 9.36 -3.40
C LYS A 196 1.48 10.55 -2.60
N TYR A 197 0.76 10.93 -1.54
CA TYR A 197 1.10 12.07 -0.67
C TYR A 197 1.94 11.66 0.54
N HIS A 198 2.51 10.46 0.54
CA HIS A 198 3.44 9.93 1.54
C HIS A 198 2.88 9.69 2.95
N TYR A 199 1.57 9.77 3.14
CA TYR A 199 0.95 9.46 4.44
C TYR A 199 1.15 7.98 4.84
N LEU A 200 1.02 7.04 3.90
CA LEU A 200 1.28 5.61 4.19
C LEU A 200 2.73 5.35 4.63
N LYS A 201 3.69 6.16 4.16
CA LYS A 201 5.09 6.02 4.59
C LYS A 201 5.24 6.36 6.07
N LEU A 202 4.53 7.40 6.54
CA LEU A 202 4.50 7.76 7.97
C LEU A 202 3.87 6.63 8.80
N LEU A 203 2.67 6.17 8.41
CA LEU A 203 1.94 5.14 9.14
C LEU A 203 2.75 3.82 9.25
N LYS A 204 3.38 3.39 8.16
CA LYS A 204 4.29 2.22 8.16
C LYS A 204 5.52 2.42 9.05
N LYS A 205 6.03 3.65 9.15
CA LYS A 205 7.14 3.95 10.07
C LYS A 205 6.71 3.84 11.52
N CYS A 206 5.52 4.35 11.88
CA CYS A 206 4.94 4.19 13.22
C CYS A 206 4.78 2.72 13.58
N LYS A 207 4.20 1.91 12.68
CA LYS A 207 4.05 0.46 12.88
C LYS A 207 5.39 -0.21 13.14
N LYS A 208 6.41 0.11 12.34
CA LYS A 208 7.74 -0.47 12.53
C LYS A 208 8.34 -0.13 13.89
N ILE A 209 8.11 1.09 14.42
CA ILE A 209 8.59 1.48 15.75
C ILE A 209 7.95 0.60 16.83
N LEU A 210 6.65 0.28 16.72
CA LEU A 210 5.95 -0.61 17.65
C LEU A 210 6.41 -2.07 17.55
N ASP A 211 6.73 -2.53 16.34
CA ASP A 211 7.17 -3.91 16.10
C ASP A 211 8.63 -4.16 16.57
N ASP A 212 9.46 -3.11 16.57
CA ASP A 212 10.90 -3.19 16.92
C ASP A 212 11.15 -2.90 18.43
N GLY A 213 10.19 -2.35 19.17
CA GLY A 213 10.29 -1.98 20.59
C GLY A 213 9.65 -2.96 21.51
#